data_2d29f39c962f5df4dd9068fa262c10c2
#
_entry.id   2d29f39c962f5df4dd9068fa262c10c2
#
_cell.length_a   1.000
_cell.length_b   1.000
_cell.length_c   1.000
_cell.angle_alpha   90.00
_cell.angle_beta   90.00
_cell.angle_gamma   90.00
#
_symmetry.space_group_name_H-M   'P 1'
#
loop_
_entity.id
_entity.type
_entity.pdbx_description
1 polymer ?
#
loop_
_entity_poly.entity_id
_entity_poly.type
_entity_poly.pdbx_seq_one_letter_code
_entity_poly.pdbx_strand_id
1 'polypeptide(L)'
;MYKNFKLEVVDEHFWDLIDPEVVPIPISVNHKVTEGIMWWPQEHCLIFSDMGTGELFKWIPETFETIRIKYPSNINNGNFIDREGRIVSCEHATSSITRMEKDGRYMKTFGFPLPGKGTEQP
;
A
#
# COMPACT_ATOMS: atom_id res chain seq x y z
N MET A 1 8.50 -14.05 16.28
CA MET A 1 9.59 -14.70 15.52
C MET A 1 8.98 -15.87 14.77
N TYR A 2 9.07 -15.88 13.46
CA TYR A 2 8.57 -16.98 12.61
C TYR A 2 9.54 -18.16 12.69
N LYS A 3 9.39 -19.01 13.72
CA LYS A 3 10.27 -20.14 13.99
C LYS A 3 10.33 -21.22 12.90
N ASN A 4 9.40 -21.18 11.95
CA ASN A 4 9.27 -22.19 10.89
C ASN A 4 9.39 -21.58 9.48
N PHE A 5 10.03 -20.40 9.34
CA PHE A 5 10.31 -19.86 8.02
C PHE A 5 11.38 -20.69 7.32
N LYS A 6 11.09 -21.13 6.12
CA LYS A 6 12.00 -21.85 5.24
C LYS A 6 11.87 -21.29 3.83
N LEU A 7 12.99 -20.93 3.25
CA LEU A 7 13.06 -20.60 1.83
C LEU A 7 13.19 -21.90 1.01
N GLU A 8 12.35 -22.04 0.00
CA GLU A 8 12.51 -23.02 -1.06
C GLU A 8 12.94 -22.28 -2.32
N VAL A 9 14.18 -22.48 -2.73
CA VAL A 9 14.80 -21.78 -3.85
C VAL A 9 14.76 -22.65 -5.08
N VAL A 10 14.13 -22.18 -6.14
CA VAL A 10 14.00 -22.88 -7.42
C VAL A 10 15.12 -22.51 -8.38
N ASP A 11 15.60 -21.26 -8.33
CA ASP A 11 16.70 -20.74 -9.15
C ASP A 11 17.77 -20.12 -8.25
N GLU A 12 19.02 -20.54 -8.42
CA GLU A 12 20.13 -20.09 -7.58
C GLU A 12 20.40 -18.59 -7.68
N HIS A 13 20.02 -17.92 -8.77
CA HIS A 13 20.10 -16.44 -8.90
C HIS A 13 19.23 -15.69 -7.88
N PHE A 14 18.33 -16.40 -7.20
CA PHE A 14 17.57 -15.82 -6.09
C PHE A 14 18.48 -15.27 -4.99
N TRP A 15 19.64 -15.89 -4.77
CA TRP A 15 20.61 -15.44 -3.78
C TRP A 15 21.35 -14.14 -4.16
N ASP A 16 21.25 -13.71 -5.43
CA ASP A 16 21.75 -12.40 -5.84
C ASP A 16 20.84 -11.26 -5.31
N LEU A 17 19.62 -11.58 -4.87
CA LEU A 17 18.61 -10.63 -4.43
C LEU A 17 18.49 -10.53 -2.91
N ILE A 18 18.69 -11.64 -2.20
CA ILE A 18 18.55 -11.69 -0.73
C ILE A 18 19.64 -12.52 -0.08
N ASP A 19 19.96 -12.16 1.16
CA ASP A 19 20.92 -12.91 1.98
C ASP A 19 20.35 -14.30 2.33
N PRO A 20 21.11 -15.40 2.16
CA PRO A 20 20.70 -16.73 2.59
C PRO A 20 20.32 -16.86 4.07
N GLU A 21 20.88 -16.03 4.92
CA GLU A 21 20.61 -15.98 6.37
C GLU A 21 19.41 -15.10 6.74
N VAL A 22 18.70 -14.54 5.73
CA VAL A 22 17.55 -13.66 5.98
C VAL A 22 16.43 -14.39 6.72
N VAL A 23 15.88 -13.72 7.70
CA VAL A 23 14.69 -14.16 8.42
C VAL A 23 13.60 -13.08 8.33
N PRO A 24 12.34 -13.44 8.10
CA PRO A 24 11.24 -12.49 8.12
C PRO A 24 11.08 -11.89 9.51
N ILE A 25 10.86 -10.60 9.55
CA ILE A 25 10.51 -9.87 10.77
C ILE A 25 9.14 -9.22 10.60
N PRO A 26 8.28 -9.21 11.63
CA PRO A 26 7.05 -8.44 11.59
C PRO A 26 7.37 -6.95 11.69
N ILE A 27 7.01 -6.19 10.67
CA ILE A 27 7.26 -4.74 10.62
C ILE A 27 6.09 -3.93 11.19
N SER A 28 4.90 -4.50 11.20
CA SER A 28 3.69 -3.88 11.77
C SER A 28 2.71 -4.96 12.20
N VAL A 29 1.87 -4.66 13.18
CA VAL A 29 0.92 -5.61 13.78
C VAL A 29 -0.46 -4.98 13.97
N ASN A 30 -1.45 -5.81 14.33
CA ASN A 30 -2.83 -5.39 14.60
C ASN A 30 -3.59 -4.87 13.37
N HIS A 31 -3.24 -5.38 12.19
CA HIS A 31 -3.96 -5.16 10.95
C HIS A 31 -4.94 -6.30 10.68
N LYS A 32 -6.01 -6.01 9.92
CA LYS A 32 -7.03 -7.01 9.59
C LYS A 32 -6.77 -7.67 8.24
N VAL A 33 -6.65 -6.86 7.19
CA VAL A 33 -6.43 -7.33 5.81
C VAL A 33 -5.45 -6.39 5.13
N THR A 34 -4.18 -6.75 5.13
CA THR A 34 -3.13 -5.94 4.51
C THR A 34 -3.01 -6.24 3.03
N GLU A 35 -2.99 -5.19 2.22
CA GLU A 35 -2.91 -5.24 0.76
C GLU A 35 -2.12 -4.06 0.20
N GLY A 36 -1.82 -4.12 -1.10
CA GLY A 36 -1.25 -3.00 -1.84
C GLY A 36 0.07 -2.49 -1.28
N ILE A 37 0.91 -3.41 -0.82
CA ILE A 37 2.22 -3.06 -0.27
C ILE A 37 3.13 -2.52 -1.36
N MET A 38 3.82 -1.41 -1.07
CA MET A 38 4.68 -0.73 -2.01
C MET A 38 5.78 0.08 -1.32
N TRP A 39 6.99 0.04 -1.88
CA TRP A 39 8.07 0.92 -1.49
C TRP A 39 7.90 2.31 -2.10
N TRP A 40 8.00 3.35 -1.27
CA TRP A 40 7.96 4.75 -1.68
C TRP A 40 9.38 5.36 -1.59
N PRO A 41 10.13 5.38 -2.70
CA PRO A 41 11.55 5.78 -2.65
C PRO A 41 11.79 7.21 -2.20
N GLN A 42 10.90 8.14 -2.58
CA GLN A 42 11.04 9.57 -2.28
C GLN A 42 10.90 9.86 -0.79
N GLU A 43 10.11 9.06 -0.07
CA GLU A 43 9.85 9.19 1.35
C GLU A 43 10.62 8.13 2.19
N HIS A 44 11.38 7.26 1.53
CA HIS A 44 12.12 6.14 2.14
C HIS A 44 11.24 5.34 3.13
N CYS A 45 10.05 4.97 2.69
CA CYS A 45 9.11 4.23 3.52
C CYS A 45 8.33 3.20 2.71
N LEU A 46 7.71 2.26 3.41
CA LEU A 46 6.79 1.30 2.84
C LEU A 46 5.37 1.81 3.05
N ILE A 47 4.53 1.75 2.04
CA ILE A 47 3.09 1.98 2.19
C ILE A 47 2.31 0.69 2.03
N PHE A 48 1.19 0.58 2.71
CA PHE A 48 0.26 -0.52 2.59
C PHE A 48 -1.14 -0.13 3.04
N SER A 49 -2.12 -0.82 2.48
CA SER A 49 -3.53 -0.66 2.84
C SER A 49 -3.93 -1.67 3.90
N ASP A 50 -4.78 -1.28 4.85
CA ASP A 50 -5.60 -2.20 5.61
C ASP A 50 -7.06 -2.07 5.16
N MET A 51 -7.48 -2.99 4.30
CA MET A 51 -8.84 -3.01 3.77
C MET A 51 -9.87 -3.26 4.86
N GLY A 52 -9.51 -4.05 5.87
CA GLY A 52 -10.43 -4.44 6.94
C GLY A 52 -10.75 -3.30 7.90
N THR A 53 -9.88 -2.31 8.03
CA THR A 53 -10.10 -1.10 8.86
C THR A 53 -10.41 0.12 8.01
N GLY A 54 -10.17 0.07 6.70
CA GLY A 54 -10.33 1.20 5.79
C GLY A 54 -9.27 2.27 5.97
N GLU A 55 -8.04 1.87 6.21
CA GLU A 55 -6.91 2.75 6.49
C GLU A 55 -5.78 2.54 5.48
N LEU A 56 -5.00 3.59 5.24
CA LEU A 56 -3.73 3.54 4.50
C LEU A 56 -2.61 3.97 5.43
N PHE A 57 -1.56 3.18 5.46
CA PHE A 57 -0.43 3.37 6.35
C PHE A 57 0.88 3.57 5.58
N LYS A 58 1.82 4.24 6.23
CA LYS A 58 3.24 4.15 5.92
C LYS A 58 4.03 3.58 7.11
N TRP A 59 5.00 2.76 6.82
CA TRP A 59 5.96 2.24 7.78
C TRP A 59 7.36 2.78 7.46
N ILE A 60 8.04 3.26 8.49
CA ILE A 60 9.34 3.92 8.39
C ILE A 60 10.42 2.96 8.92
N PRO A 61 11.37 2.49 8.09
CA PRO A 61 12.39 1.53 8.51
C PRO A 61 13.28 2.02 9.64
N GLU A 62 13.65 3.29 9.62
CA GLU A 62 14.61 3.88 10.57
C GLU A 62 14.07 3.93 12.00
N THR A 63 12.78 4.16 12.15
CA THR A 63 12.13 4.30 13.46
C THR A 63 11.24 3.11 13.82
N PHE A 64 10.96 2.25 12.87
CA PHE A 64 9.99 1.14 12.99
C PHE A 64 8.54 1.61 13.27
N GLU A 65 8.26 2.88 13.02
CA GLU A 65 6.93 3.44 13.22
C GLU A 65 6.00 3.14 12.05
N THR A 66 4.74 2.83 12.39
CA THR A 66 3.64 2.74 11.45
C THR A 66 2.71 3.94 11.65
N ILE A 67 2.55 4.75 10.62
CA ILE A 67 1.79 5.99 10.64
C ILE A 67 0.62 5.88 9.67
N ARG A 68 -0.60 6.16 10.16
CA ARG A 68 -1.76 6.25 9.30
C ARG A 68 -1.71 7.54 8.49
N ILE A 69 -1.80 7.43 7.16
CA ILE A 69 -1.74 8.56 6.23
C ILE A 69 -3.07 8.89 5.57
N LYS A 70 -4.04 7.96 5.61
CA LYS A 70 -5.40 8.22 5.09
C LYS A 70 -6.45 7.44 5.88
N TYR A 71 -7.54 8.12 6.25
CA TYR A 71 -8.76 7.54 6.80
C TYR A 71 -9.96 8.48 6.58
N PRO A 72 -11.12 8.00 6.11
CA PRO A 72 -11.32 6.67 5.51
C PRO A 72 -10.55 6.54 4.20
N SER A 73 -10.04 5.34 3.91
CA SER A 73 -9.33 5.06 2.67
C SER A 73 -10.24 4.59 1.52
N ASN A 74 -11.55 4.51 1.76
CA ASN A 74 -12.55 3.96 0.84
C ASN A 74 -12.27 2.51 0.43
N ILE A 75 -11.81 1.71 1.38
CA ILE A 75 -11.39 0.32 1.16
C ILE A 75 -10.32 0.29 0.05
N ASN A 76 -9.28 1.08 0.26
CA ASN A 76 -8.14 1.11 -0.63
C ASN A 76 -7.46 -0.26 -0.66
N ASN A 77 -7.14 -0.76 -1.85
CA ASN A 77 -6.48 -2.03 -2.06
C ASN A 77 -5.06 -1.78 -2.62
N GLY A 78 -4.90 -1.83 -3.95
CA GLY A 78 -3.61 -1.64 -4.60
C GLY A 78 -3.11 -0.20 -4.55
N ASN A 79 -1.80 -0.06 -4.35
CA ASN A 79 -1.12 1.22 -4.40
C ASN A 79 0.01 1.18 -5.42
N PHE A 80 0.31 2.32 -6.01
CA PHE A 80 1.41 2.52 -6.94
C PHE A 80 2.01 3.91 -6.75
N ILE A 81 3.29 4.07 -7.04
CA ILE A 81 3.94 5.39 -7.08
C ILE A 81 4.12 5.80 -8.54
N ASP A 82 3.57 6.95 -8.90
CA ASP A 82 3.74 7.49 -10.24
C ASP A 82 5.14 8.08 -10.45
N ARG A 83 5.42 8.51 -11.69
CA ARG A 83 6.74 9.06 -12.04
C ARG A 83 7.08 10.37 -11.31
N GLU A 84 6.08 11.02 -10.73
CA GLU A 84 6.25 12.26 -9.95
C GLU A 84 6.33 11.99 -8.44
N GLY A 85 6.35 10.71 -8.03
CA GLY A 85 6.46 10.29 -6.64
C GLY A 85 5.15 10.39 -5.84
N ARG A 86 3.99 10.42 -6.52
CA ARG A 86 2.67 10.49 -5.87
C ARG A 86 2.05 9.10 -5.74
N ILE A 87 1.34 8.88 -4.66
CA ILE A 87 0.60 7.63 -4.44
C ILE A 87 -0.64 7.61 -5.34
N VAL A 88 -0.76 6.57 -6.15
CA VAL A 88 -1.96 6.23 -6.92
C VAL A 88 -2.60 5.01 -6.28
N SER A 89 -3.88 5.05 -5.97
CA SER A 89 -4.59 4.05 -5.20
C SER A 89 -5.85 3.56 -5.91
N CYS A 90 -6.14 2.27 -5.77
CA CYS A 90 -7.39 1.67 -6.22
C CYS A 90 -8.36 1.62 -5.05
N GLU A 91 -9.43 2.41 -5.09
CA GLU A 91 -10.46 2.47 -4.05
C GLU A 91 -11.64 1.58 -4.42
N HIS A 92 -11.86 0.52 -3.63
CA HIS A 92 -12.95 -0.43 -3.88
C HIS A 92 -14.33 0.19 -3.63
N ALA A 93 -14.51 0.89 -2.51
CA ALA A 93 -15.81 1.44 -2.13
C ALA A 93 -16.34 2.52 -3.09
N THR A 94 -15.46 3.20 -3.79
CA THR A 94 -15.80 4.27 -4.73
C THR A 94 -15.67 3.86 -6.20
N SER A 95 -15.22 2.62 -6.46
CA SER A 95 -14.90 2.12 -7.81
C SER A 95 -14.03 3.11 -8.58
N SER A 96 -12.99 3.60 -7.93
CA SER A 96 -12.17 4.71 -8.43
C SER A 96 -10.69 4.41 -8.33
N ILE A 97 -9.92 5.04 -9.22
CA ILE A 97 -8.49 5.25 -9.05
C ILE A 97 -8.30 6.69 -8.57
N THR A 98 -7.62 6.86 -7.46
CA THR A 98 -7.33 8.16 -6.89
C THR A 98 -5.83 8.40 -6.84
N ARG A 99 -5.43 9.65 -6.77
CA ARG A 99 -4.04 10.07 -6.64
C ARG A 99 -3.91 11.05 -5.49
N MET A 100 -2.94 10.84 -4.64
CA MET A 100 -2.58 11.80 -3.60
C MET A 100 -1.64 12.84 -4.17
N GLU A 101 -2.05 14.09 -4.14
CA GLU A 101 -1.21 15.22 -4.57
C GLU A 101 -0.18 15.57 -3.48
N LYS A 102 0.84 16.35 -3.84
CA LYS A 102 1.93 16.74 -2.92
C LYS A 102 1.45 17.52 -1.69
N ASP A 103 0.30 18.15 -1.77
CA ASP A 103 -0.35 18.86 -0.66
C ASP A 103 -1.27 17.97 0.20
N GLY A 104 -1.27 16.66 -0.07
CA GLY A 104 -2.07 15.67 0.66
C GLY A 104 -3.52 15.54 0.18
N ARG A 105 -3.97 16.32 -0.80
CA ARG A 105 -5.30 16.16 -1.39
C ARG A 105 -5.39 14.91 -2.26
N TYR A 106 -6.56 14.29 -2.26
CA TYR A 106 -6.83 13.15 -3.12
C TYR A 106 -7.67 13.59 -4.31
N MET A 107 -7.18 13.28 -5.51
CA MET A 107 -7.85 13.56 -6.77
C MET A 107 -8.30 12.24 -7.39
N LYS A 108 -9.59 12.15 -7.73
CA LYS A 108 -10.11 11.05 -8.54
C LYS A 108 -9.57 11.21 -9.97
N THR A 109 -8.81 10.23 -10.44
CA THR A 109 -8.23 10.24 -11.78
C THR A 109 -9.04 9.41 -12.77
N PHE A 110 -9.69 8.37 -12.26
CA PHE A 110 -10.55 7.49 -13.04
C PHE A 110 -11.61 6.85 -12.11
N GLY A 111 -12.79 6.57 -12.63
CA GLY A 111 -13.81 5.84 -11.88
C GLY A 111 -14.99 5.49 -12.76
N PHE A 112 -15.61 4.35 -12.45
CA PHE A 112 -16.86 3.94 -13.07
C PHE A 112 -18.03 4.57 -12.32
N PRO A 113 -19.10 4.98 -13.03
CA PRO A 113 -20.33 5.35 -12.36
C PRO A 113 -20.89 4.13 -11.62
N LEU A 114 -21.19 4.30 -10.33
CA LEU A 114 -21.90 3.27 -9.58
C LEU A 114 -23.33 3.13 -10.14
N PRO A 115 -23.85 1.90 -10.28
CA PRO A 115 -25.23 1.70 -10.71
C PRO A 115 -26.18 2.48 -9.78
N GLY A 116 -26.99 3.36 -10.34
CA GLY A 116 -28.03 4.10 -9.62
C GLY A 116 -27.65 5.48 -9.04
N LYS A 117 -26.42 5.96 -9.21
CA LYS A 117 -26.09 7.37 -8.97
C LYS A 117 -25.86 8.05 -10.30
N GLY A 118 -26.77 8.96 -10.66
CA GLY A 118 -26.67 9.78 -11.86
C GLY A 118 -25.31 10.51 -11.89
N THR A 119 -24.77 10.65 -13.08
CA THR A 119 -23.54 11.38 -13.36
C THR A 119 -23.75 12.86 -13.04
N GLU A 120 -23.44 13.29 -11.83
CA GLU A 120 -23.06 14.69 -11.61
C GLU A 120 -21.57 14.80 -11.99
N GLN A 121 -21.33 15.21 -13.22
CA GLN A 121 -20.02 15.74 -13.60
C GLN A 121 -19.93 17.20 -13.11
N PRO A 122 -18.76 17.60 -12.57
CA PRO A 122 -18.47 19.01 -12.38
C PRO A 122 -18.30 19.75 -13.70
#